data_caff9397fedf89381a96a45e440cd485
#
_entry.id   caff9397fedf89381a96a45e440cd485
#
_cell.length_a   1.000
_cell.length_b   1.000
_cell.length_c   1.000
_cell.angle_alpha   90.00
_cell.angle_beta   90.00
_cell.angle_gamma   90.00
#
_symmetry.space_group_name_H-M   'P 1'
#
loop_
_entity.id
_entity.type
_entity.pdbx_description
1 polymer ?
#
loop_
_entity_poly.entity_id
_entity_poly.type
_entity_poly.pdbx_seq_one_letter_code
_entity_poly.pdbx_strand_id
1 'polypeptide(L)'
;MSVIVIGAMPPGLEVVDCTVLADKAEARFGSATETWTVSDSRGTTATARIVVDARPSDFAAVASHGRPNQFRIPGPDVRRQARYVNRCMRLVERSGAARIEARSTIILRRWRPQPVEPCFYLTGSQPGADDLYDGPATVTVDGESIASRVRLIGHLDAIEGRYHWQGTVFEALPGTDRGRAGGLTLTIDDRTAGARIVEQTPWGTHMISGVGDPPFA
;
A
#
# COMPACT_ATOMS: atom_id res chain seq x y z
N MET A 1 6.75 13.06 -3.99
CA MET A 1 5.49 12.57 -3.37
C MET A 1 4.63 13.76 -3.02
N SER A 2 3.39 13.83 -3.53
CA SER A 2 2.46 14.94 -3.25
C SER A 2 1.83 14.81 -1.86
N VAL A 3 1.69 15.95 -1.16
CA VAL A 3 1.16 16.04 0.20
C VAL A 3 0.14 17.15 0.30
N ILE A 4 -0.98 16.89 0.99
CA ILE A 4 -1.90 17.93 1.45
C ILE A 4 -1.68 18.16 2.95
N VAL A 5 -1.46 19.41 3.35
CA VAL A 5 -1.46 19.81 4.75
C VAL A 5 -2.75 20.57 5.04
N ILE A 6 -3.48 20.15 6.07
CA ILE A 6 -4.71 20.79 6.52
C ILE A 6 -4.40 21.59 7.79
N GLY A 7 -4.66 22.88 7.77
CA GLY A 7 -4.28 23.81 8.83
C GLY A 7 -2.95 24.52 8.54
N ALA A 8 -2.30 25.03 9.58
CA ALA A 8 -1.01 25.69 9.45
C ALA A 8 0.12 24.67 9.20
N MET A 9 1.11 25.05 8.40
CA MET A 9 2.30 24.23 8.18
C MET A 9 3.03 23.96 9.50
N PRO A 10 3.17 22.68 9.91
CA PRO A 10 3.81 22.37 11.18
C PRO A 10 5.33 22.61 11.14
N PRO A 11 5.92 23.22 12.16
CA PRO A 11 7.38 23.38 12.23
C PRO A 11 8.09 22.02 12.25
N GLY A 12 9.02 21.84 11.31
CA GLY A 12 9.80 20.63 11.16
C GLY A 12 9.14 19.53 10.31
N LEU A 13 8.03 19.80 9.67
CA LEU A 13 7.49 18.94 8.62
C LEU A 13 8.28 19.18 7.32
N GLU A 14 8.82 18.11 6.73
CA GLU A 14 9.65 18.14 5.53
C GLU A 14 8.82 17.67 4.34
N VAL A 15 8.36 18.59 3.51
CA VAL A 15 7.56 18.33 2.30
C VAL A 15 8.08 19.21 1.16
N VAL A 16 8.19 18.64 -0.03
CA VAL A 16 8.68 19.36 -1.22
C VAL A 16 7.50 19.81 -2.09
N ASP A 17 6.60 18.90 -2.39
CA ASP A 17 5.39 19.14 -3.19
C ASP A 17 4.18 19.11 -2.26
N CYS A 18 3.68 20.29 -1.91
CA CYS A 18 2.67 20.43 -0.87
C CYS A 18 1.59 21.46 -1.22
N THR A 19 0.34 21.07 -1.03
CA THR A 19 -0.81 21.98 -1.03
C THR A 19 -1.29 22.20 0.40
N VAL A 20 -1.43 23.45 0.82
CA VAL A 20 -1.94 23.78 2.16
C VAL A 20 -3.39 24.24 2.04
N LEU A 21 -4.28 23.56 2.77
CA LEU A 21 -5.69 23.93 2.90
C LEU A 21 -5.94 24.47 4.32
N ALA A 22 -6.73 25.53 4.45
CA ALA A 22 -7.00 26.16 5.74
C ALA A 22 -7.78 25.21 6.69
N ASP A 23 -8.72 24.48 6.13
CA ASP A 23 -9.56 23.51 6.83
C ASP A 23 -9.88 22.29 5.96
N LYS A 24 -10.79 21.46 6.41
CA LYS A 24 -11.30 20.30 5.68
C LYS A 24 -12.81 20.26 5.81
N ALA A 25 -13.53 20.62 4.74
CA ALA A 25 -14.95 20.44 4.64
C ALA A 25 -15.30 18.99 4.25
N GLU A 26 -14.63 18.46 3.24
CA GLU A 26 -14.80 17.09 2.77
C GLU A 26 -13.45 16.44 2.50
N ALA A 27 -13.35 15.12 2.75
CA ALA A 27 -12.18 14.33 2.37
C ALA A 27 -12.62 12.94 1.95
N ARG A 28 -12.15 12.50 0.79
CA ARG A 28 -12.45 11.19 0.21
C ARG A 28 -11.17 10.49 -0.23
N PHE A 29 -11.04 9.23 0.15
CA PHE A 29 -9.93 8.37 -0.28
C PHE A 29 -10.36 7.54 -1.48
N GLY A 30 -9.58 7.61 -2.55
CA GLY A 30 -9.74 6.80 -3.74
C GLY A 30 -8.85 5.55 -3.65
N SER A 31 -9.44 4.40 -3.36
CA SER A 31 -8.68 3.14 -3.21
C SER A 31 -8.05 2.65 -4.51
N ALA A 32 -8.58 3.04 -5.65
CA ALA A 32 -8.02 2.68 -6.96
C ALA A 32 -6.77 3.50 -7.31
N THR A 33 -6.69 4.75 -6.82
CA THR A 33 -5.57 5.67 -7.09
C THR A 33 -4.64 5.81 -5.89
N GLU A 34 -5.02 5.25 -4.73
CA GLU A 34 -4.34 5.40 -3.45
C GLU A 34 -4.07 6.87 -3.07
N THR A 35 -5.01 7.76 -3.41
CA THR A 35 -4.93 9.20 -3.19
C THR A 35 -6.12 9.74 -2.41
N TRP A 36 -5.89 10.81 -1.71
CA TRP A 36 -6.92 11.63 -1.07
C TRP A 36 -7.31 12.80 -1.95
N THR A 37 -8.61 13.03 -2.06
CA THR A 37 -9.17 14.30 -2.56
C THR A 37 -9.78 15.03 -1.37
N VAL A 38 -9.30 16.24 -1.11
CA VAL A 38 -9.71 17.06 0.03
C VAL A 38 -10.21 18.41 -0.47
N SER A 39 -11.38 18.83 0.01
CA SER A 39 -11.94 20.15 -0.25
C SER A 39 -12.02 20.97 1.05
N ASP A 40 -11.68 22.25 0.97
CA ASP A 40 -11.85 23.19 2.07
C ASP A 40 -13.25 23.85 2.05
N SER A 41 -13.57 24.63 3.07
CA SER A 41 -14.83 25.37 3.19
C SER A 41 -15.02 26.48 2.12
N ARG A 42 -13.94 26.84 1.41
CA ARG A 42 -13.95 27.83 0.33
C ARG A 42 -14.16 27.21 -1.04
N GLY A 43 -14.27 25.87 -1.10
CA GLY A 43 -14.41 25.12 -2.35
C GLY A 43 -13.09 24.82 -3.06
N THR A 44 -11.94 25.12 -2.45
CA THR A 44 -10.65 24.73 -2.99
C THR A 44 -10.47 23.22 -2.83
N THR A 45 -10.18 22.51 -3.92
CA THR A 45 -10.00 21.07 -3.91
C THR A 45 -8.57 20.72 -4.30
N ALA A 46 -7.96 19.80 -3.56
CA ALA A 46 -6.64 19.27 -3.85
C ALA A 46 -6.64 17.74 -3.80
N THR A 47 -5.78 17.13 -4.60
CA THR A 47 -5.57 15.68 -4.60
C THR A 47 -4.10 15.38 -4.35
N ALA A 48 -3.83 14.48 -3.38
CA ALA A 48 -2.47 14.06 -3.08
C ALA A 48 -2.44 12.64 -2.52
N ARG A 49 -1.25 12.02 -2.54
CA ARG A 49 -1.05 10.71 -1.96
C ARG A 49 -1.15 10.74 -0.44
N ILE A 50 -0.52 11.70 0.20
CA ILE A 50 -0.47 11.83 1.66
C ILE A 50 -1.29 13.03 2.12
N VAL A 51 -2.02 12.86 3.22
CA VAL A 51 -2.68 13.94 3.94
C VAL A 51 -2.10 14.06 5.34
N VAL A 52 -1.74 15.27 5.74
CA VAL A 52 -1.31 15.62 7.11
C VAL A 52 -2.29 16.63 7.70
N ASP A 53 -3.14 16.19 8.61
CA ASP A 53 -4.05 17.08 9.34
C ASP A 53 -3.31 17.68 10.55
N ALA A 54 -2.91 18.93 10.42
CA ALA A 54 -2.13 19.68 11.39
C ALA A 54 -2.98 20.56 12.30
N ARG A 55 -4.28 20.40 12.28
CA ARG A 55 -5.17 21.16 13.17
C ARG A 55 -5.08 20.65 14.61
N PRO A 56 -5.08 21.51 15.60
CA PRO A 56 -5.15 21.14 17.01
C PRO A 56 -6.35 20.22 17.29
N SER A 57 -6.15 19.21 18.12
CA SER A 57 -7.20 18.25 18.47
C SER A 57 -6.88 17.56 19.80
N ASP A 58 -7.91 17.30 20.58
CA ASP A 58 -7.81 16.52 21.83
C ASP A 58 -7.49 15.05 21.57
N PHE A 59 -7.75 14.55 20.36
CA PHE A 59 -7.39 13.21 19.96
C PHE A 59 -5.92 13.16 19.53
N ALA A 60 -5.05 12.75 20.45
CA ALA A 60 -3.58 12.80 20.34
C ALA A 60 -2.94 11.82 19.34
N ALA A 61 -3.73 11.07 18.57
CA ALA A 61 -3.18 10.09 17.62
C ALA A 61 -2.54 10.76 16.41
N VAL A 62 -1.35 10.28 16.03
CA VAL A 62 -0.64 10.70 14.82
C VAL A 62 -0.98 9.88 13.60
N ALA A 63 -1.47 8.66 13.78
CA ALA A 63 -2.03 7.80 12.75
C ALA A 63 -3.05 6.83 13.36
N SER A 64 -4.00 6.35 12.56
CA SER A 64 -5.04 5.42 13.00
C SER A 64 -5.31 4.37 11.94
N HIS A 65 -5.67 3.16 12.38
CA HIS A 65 -6.18 2.13 11.49
C HIS A 65 -7.44 2.61 10.73
N GLY A 66 -7.65 2.13 9.52
CA GLY A 66 -8.75 2.57 8.64
C GLY A 66 -8.55 3.96 8.01
N ARG A 67 -7.35 4.54 8.16
CA ARG A 67 -6.99 5.84 7.59
C ARG A 67 -5.70 5.73 6.77
N PRO A 68 -5.75 5.12 5.60
CA PRO A 68 -4.58 4.96 4.74
C PRO A 68 -4.03 6.33 4.31
N ASN A 69 -2.71 6.43 4.21
CA ASN A 69 -2.02 7.63 3.73
C ASN A 69 -2.37 8.92 4.49
N GLN A 70 -2.92 8.80 5.70
CA GLN A 70 -3.31 9.96 6.52
C GLN A 70 -2.54 9.98 7.84
N PHE A 71 -1.96 11.13 8.13
CA PHE A 71 -1.29 11.45 9.38
C PHE A 71 -1.92 12.66 10.06
N ARG A 72 -1.66 12.81 11.35
CA ARG A 72 -2.12 13.94 12.14
C ARG A 72 -0.98 14.52 12.95
N ILE A 73 -1.03 15.83 13.17
CA ILE A 73 -0.13 16.58 14.05
C ILE A 73 -0.99 17.43 15.00
N PRO A 74 -1.70 16.78 15.95
CA PRO A 74 -2.69 17.45 16.79
C PRO A 74 -2.10 18.35 17.90
N GLY A 75 -0.79 18.30 18.16
CA GLY A 75 -0.16 18.92 19.32
C GLY A 75 -0.20 18.02 20.57
N PRO A 76 0.31 18.50 21.72
CA PRO A 76 1.09 19.72 21.92
C PRO A 76 2.52 19.67 21.41
N ASP A 77 3.12 18.46 21.21
CA ASP A 77 4.52 18.31 20.78
C ASP A 77 4.61 18.21 19.24
N VAL A 78 4.25 19.31 18.58
CA VAL A 78 4.17 19.41 17.11
C VAL A 78 5.48 19.00 16.43
N ARG A 79 6.67 19.43 16.94
CA ARG A 79 7.95 19.10 16.31
C ARG A 79 8.28 17.61 16.37
N ARG A 80 7.93 16.95 17.45
CA ARG A 80 8.12 15.51 17.59
C ARG A 80 7.18 14.73 16.69
N GLN A 81 5.93 15.16 16.62
CA GLN A 81 4.92 14.58 15.74
C GLN A 81 5.33 14.75 14.27
N ALA A 82 5.78 15.94 13.87
CA ALA A 82 6.30 16.19 12.52
C ALA A 82 7.50 15.29 12.17
N ARG A 83 8.48 15.14 13.09
CA ARG A 83 9.60 14.21 12.88
C ARG A 83 9.15 12.76 12.70
N TYR A 84 8.11 12.33 13.42
CA TYR A 84 7.56 10.98 13.25
C TYR A 84 6.89 10.83 11.89
N VAL A 85 6.07 11.79 11.48
CA VAL A 85 5.41 11.82 10.17
C VAL A 85 6.45 11.84 9.03
N ASN A 86 7.53 12.63 9.15
CA ASN A 86 8.63 12.62 8.19
C ASN A 86 9.26 11.21 8.03
N ARG A 87 9.44 10.48 9.14
CA ARG A 87 9.96 9.11 9.09
C ARG A 87 8.98 8.16 8.38
N CYS A 88 7.67 8.33 8.59
CA CYS A 88 6.66 7.57 7.87
C CYS A 88 6.67 7.88 6.37
N MET A 89 6.76 9.16 6.00
CA MET A 89 6.85 9.57 4.59
C MET A 89 8.13 9.03 3.91
N ARG A 90 9.28 9.11 4.59
CA ARG A 90 10.52 8.50 4.08
C ARG A 90 10.43 6.97 3.95
N LEU A 91 9.66 6.30 4.82
CA LEU A 91 9.41 4.86 4.66
C LEU A 91 8.63 4.57 3.38
N VAL A 92 7.57 5.35 3.10
CA VAL A 92 6.81 5.24 1.84
C VAL A 92 7.70 5.47 0.62
N GLU A 93 8.55 6.51 0.65
CA GLU A 93 9.47 6.82 -0.46
C GLU A 93 10.48 5.70 -0.71
N ARG A 94 11.12 5.19 0.35
CA ARG A 94 12.13 4.13 0.24
C ARG A 94 11.55 2.79 -0.20
N SER A 95 10.34 2.47 0.27
CA SER A 95 9.67 1.21 -0.08
C SER A 95 8.97 1.23 -1.44
N GLY A 96 8.80 2.43 -2.04
CA GLY A 96 7.95 2.59 -3.22
C GLY A 96 6.45 2.32 -2.96
N ALA A 97 6.06 2.10 -1.71
CA ALA A 97 4.68 1.75 -1.38
C ALA A 97 3.69 2.83 -1.82
N ALA A 98 2.57 2.44 -2.42
CA ALA A 98 1.49 3.34 -2.78
C ALA A 98 0.64 3.71 -1.55
N ARG A 99 0.59 2.82 -0.57
CA ARG A 99 -0.24 2.95 0.63
C ARG A 99 0.54 2.63 1.89
N ILE A 100 0.37 3.46 2.90
CA ILE A 100 0.81 3.24 4.27
C ILE A 100 -0.39 3.35 5.21
N GLU A 101 -0.63 2.35 6.03
CA GLU A 101 -1.75 2.33 6.96
C GLU A 101 -1.30 1.84 8.33
N ALA A 102 -1.68 2.55 9.38
CA ALA A 102 -1.35 2.15 10.74
C ALA A 102 -2.06 0.84 11.12
N ARG A 103 -1.33 -0.10 11.72
CA ARG A 103 -1.91 -1.37 12.25
C ARG A 103 -2.86 -1.13 13.41
N SER A 104 -2.66 -0.04 14.15
CA SER A 104 -3.48 0.38 15.28
C SER A 104 -3.38 1.90 15.45
N THR A 105 -4.09 2.45 16.43
CA THR A 105 -3.95 3.87 16.78
C THR A 105 -2.57 4.16 17.37
N ILE A 106 -1.83 5.10 16.77
CA ILE A 106 -0.48 5.47 17.18
C ILE A 106 -0.51 6.80 17.92
N ILE A 107 -0.18 6.74 19.21
CA ILE A 107 0.00 7.91 20.08
C ILE A 107 1.45 7.96 20.53
N LEU A 108 2.15 9.08 20.28
CA LEU A 108 3.55 9.24 20.65
C LEU A 108 3.71 9.48 22.14
N ARG A 109 4.20 8.48 22.88
CA ARG A 109 4.46 8.59 24.31
C ARG A 109 5.80 9.29 24.56
N ARG A 110 5.86 10.25 25.47
CA ARG A 110 6.99 11.14 25.74
C ARG A 110 8.32 10.40 25.96
N TRP A 111 8.28 9.26 26.61
CA TRP A 111 9.47 8.53 27.07
C TRP A 111 9.75 7.24 26.30
N ARG A 112 8.99 6.93 25.24
CA ARG A 112 9.21 5.74 24.43
C ARG A 112 9.44 6.14 22.98
N PRO A 113 10.59 5.75 22.38
CA PRO A 113 10.75 5.84 20.95
C PRO A 113 9.71 4.92 20.28
N GLN A 114 8.97 5.49 19.34
CA GLN A 114 7.99 4.74 18.56
C GLN A 114 8.64 4.33 17.24
N PRO A 115 8.84 3.02 16.97
CA PRO A 115 9.30 2.56 15.67
C PRO A 115 8.26 2.86 14.60
N VAL A 116 8.67 2.92 13.34
CA VAL A 116 7.75 3.16 12.22
C VAL A 116 7.37 1.83 11.57
N GLU A 117 8.34 1.10 11.02
CA GLU A 117 8.11 -0.11 10.21
C GLU A 117 7.15 -1.13 10.83
N PRO A 118 7.33 -1.60 12.07
CA PRO A 118 6.43 -2.60 12.64
C PRO A 118 5.03 -2.08 12.97
N CYS A 119 4.82 -0.76 12.91
CA CYS A 119 3.54 -0.13 13.24
C CYS A 119 2.63 0.08 12.04
N PHE A 120 3.12 -0.18 10.82
CA PHE A 120 2.37 0.08 9.60
C PHE A 120 2.30 -1.14 8.69
N TYR A 121 1.21 -1.21 7.94
CA TYR A 121 1.11 -1.97 6.72
C TYR A 121 1.59 -1.10 5.57
N LEU A 122 2.42 -1.65 4.71
CA LEU A 122 2.80 -1.06 3.42
C LEU A 122 2.18 -1.93 2.33
N THR A 123 1.40 -1.35 1.45
CA THR A 123 0.76 -2.06 0.35
C THR A 123 0.93 -1.29 -0.95
N GLY A 124 1.05 -2.05 -2.04
CA GLY A 124 1.22 -1.47 -3.36
C GLY A 124 2.51 -0.64 -3.43
N SER A 125 3.67 -1.26 -3.69
CA SER A 125 4.66 -0.50 -4.42
C SER A 125 3.95 0.10 -5.62
N GLN A 126 4.21 1.38 -5.99
CA GLN A 126 3.89 1.74 -7.37
C GLN A 126 4.75 0.81 -8.22
N PRO A 127 4.18 -0.19 -8.87
CA PRO A 127 4.92 -0.88 -9.89
C PRO A 127 5.33 0.20 -10.88
N GLY A 128 6.54 0.18 -11.38
CA GLY A 128 6.76 0.69 -12.72
C GLY A 128 5.63 0.10 -13.58
N ALA A 129 5.18 0.78 -14.60
CA ALA A 129 4.05 0.31 -15.42
C ALA A 129 4.25 -1.15 -15.91
N ASP A 130 5.48 -1.65 -15.85
CA ASP A 130 5.93 -2.97 -16.28
C ASP A 130 5.82 -4.06 -15.19
N ASP A 131 5.59 -3.71 -13.93
CA ASP A 131 5.59 -4.65 -12.80
C ASP A 131 4.18 -5.05 -12.33
N LEU A 132 3.13 -4.53 -12.96
CA LEU A 132 1.73 -4.86 -12.66
C LEU A 132 1.05 -5.49 -13.88
N TYR A 133 0.46 -6.65 -13.70
CA TYR A 133 -0.41 -7.28 -14.67
C TYR A 133 -1.81 -7.49 -14.07
N ASP A 134 -2.84 -7.09 -14.78
CA ASP A 134 -4.24 -7.40 -14.44
C ASP A 134 -4.97 -7.81 -15.74
N GLY A 135 -5.13 -9.11 -15.94
CA GLY A 135 -5.65 -9.64 -17.20
C GLY A 135 -5.89 -11.16 -17.17
N PRO A 136 -6.20 -11.73 -18.34
CA PRO A 136 -6.41 -13.17 -18.49
C PRO A 136 -5.09 -13.94 -18.42
N ALA A 137 -5.13 -15.11 -17.82
CA ALA A 137 -4.01 -16.05 -17.77
C ALA A 137 -4.52 -17.49 -17.83
N THR A 138 -3.66 -18.42 -18.24
CA THR A 138 -3.88 -19.86 -18.09
C THR A 138 -3.13 -20.33 -16.86
N VAL A 139 -3.84 -20.93 -15.92
CA VAL A 139 -3.27 -21.53 -14.70
C VAL A 139 -3.33 -23.03 -14.84
N THR A 140 -2.17 -23.70 -14.70
CA THR A 140 -2.07 -25.16 -14.76
C THR A 140 -1.67 -25.69 -13.39
N VAL A 141 -2.49 -26.57 -12.83
CA VAL A 141 -2.27 -27.25 -11.55
C VAL A 141 -2.40 -28.76 -11.78
N ASP A 142 -1.40 -29.53 -11.41
CA ASP A 142 -1.38 -30.99 -11.56
C ASP A 142 -1.72 -31.47 -12.99
N GLY A 143 -1.37 -30.68 -14.02
CA GLY A 143 -1.63 -30.99 -15.44
C GLY A 143 -3.01 -30.56 -15.94
N GLU A 144 -3.88 -30.06 -15.12
CA GLU A 144 -5.17 -29.48 -15.49
C GLU A 144 -5.03 -27.96 -15.66
N SER A 145 -5.46 -27.45 -16.82
CA SER A 145 -5.34 -26.04 -17.18
C SER A 145 -6.70 -25.34 -17.15
N ILE A 146 -6.78 -24.21 -16.50
CA ILE A 146 -7.97 -23.35 -16.45
C ILE A 146 -7.62 -21.94 -16.91
N ALA A 147 -8.57 -21.29 -17.60
CA ALA A 147 -8.50 -19.87 -17.86
C ALA A 147 -8.98 -19.08 -16.63
N SER A 148 -8.21 -18.13 -16.19
CA SER A 148 -8.55 -17.29 -15.04
C SER A 148 -8.13 -15.85 -15.30
N ARG A 149 -8.83 -14.90 -14.68
CA ARG A 149 -8.27 -13.57 -14.49
C ARG A 149 -7.27 -13.62 -13.36
N VAL A 150 -6.14 -12.93 -13.53
CA VAL A 150 -5.12 -12.80 -12.49
C VAL A 150 -4.75 -11.33 -12.32
N ARG A 151 -4.38 -10.98 -11.11
CA ARG A 151 -3.75 -9.70 -10.81
C ARG A 151 -2.42 -9.98 -10.12
N LEU A 152 -1.33 -9.62 -10.79
CA LEU A 152 0.03 -9.93 -10.37
C LEU A 152 0.83 -8.66 -10.17
N ILE A 153 1.75 -8.69 -9.23
CA ILE A 153 2.69 -7.62 -8.96
C ILE A 153 4.06 -8.21 -8.70
N GLY A 154 5.10 -7.60 -9.23
CA GLY A 154 6.46 -8.03 -9.03
C GLY A 154 7.38 -6.93 -8.52
N HIS A 155 8.52 -7.32 -7.99
CA HIS A 155 9.60 -6.42 -7.58
C HIS A 155 10.92 -7.15 -7.56
N LEU A 156 11.99 -6.44 -7.85
CA LEU A 156 13.36 -6.93 -7.67
C LEU A 156 13.72 -6.83 -6.18
N ASP A 157 14.02 -7.98 -5.55
CA ASP A 157 14.58 -7.98 -4.20
C ASP A 157 16.05 -7.54 -4.26
N ALA A 158 16.36 -6.39 -3.65
CA ALA A 158 17.69 -5.80 -3.69
C ALA A 158 18.72 -6.57 -2.83
N ILE A 159 18.28 -7.43 -1.92
CA ILE A 159 19.15 -8.24 -1.05
C ILE A 159 19.51 -9.56 -1.75
N GLU A 160 18.51 -10.24 -2.29
CA GLU A 160 18.69 -11.53 -2.96
C GLU A 160 19.09 -11.39 -4.45
N GLY A 161 18.89 -10.20 -5.04
CA GLY A 161 19.11 -9.94 -6.47
C GLY A 161 18.18 -10.75 -7.38
N ARG A 162 17.05 -11.22 -6.84
CA ARG A 162 16.05 -12.02 -7.54
C ARG A 162 14.76 -11.21 -7.70
N TYR A 163 14.07 -11.47 -8.80
CA TYR A 163 12.74 -10.91 -9.00
C TYR A 163 11.71 -11.77 -8.28
N HIS A 164 10.90 -11.16 -7.45
CA HIS A 164 9.79 -11.77 -6.72
C HIS A 164 8.48 -11.23 -7.24
N TRP A 165 7.51 -12.10 -7.45
CA TRP A 165 6.18 -11.69 -7.85
C TRP A 165 5.11 -12.48 -7.10
N GLN A 166 3.97 -11.86 -6.92
CA GLN A 166 2.83 -12.42 -6.22
C GLN A 166 1.54 -11.85 -6.75
N GLY A 167 0.43 -12.49 -6.44
CA GLY A 167 -0.88 -11.96 -6.81
C GLY A 167 -2.01 -12.91 -6.54
N THR A 168 -3.16 -12.58 -7.15
CA THR A 168 -4.42 -13.27 -6.95
C THR A 168 -4.87 -13.94 -8.25
N VAL A 169 -5.25 -15.19 -8.15
CA VAL A 169 -6.01 -15.95 -9.15
C VAL A 169 -7.46 -15.91 -8.71
N PHE A 170 -8.36 -15.41 -9.57
CA PHE A 170 -9.75 -15.17 -9.19
C PHE A 170 -10.64 -16.40 -9.33
N GLU A 171 -10.27 -17.39 -10.14
CA GLU A 171 -11.01 -18.62 -10.31
C GLU A 171 -10.57 -19.69 -9.31
N ALA A 172 -11.49 -20.59 -8.96
CA ALA A 172 -11.20 -21.74 -8.12
C ALA A 172 -10.23 -22.68 -8.84
N LEU A 173 -9.14 -23.04 -8.16
CA LEU A 173 -8.14 -23.94 -8.72
C LEU A 173 -8.50 -25.40 -8.45
N PRO A 174 -8.35 -26.30 -9.43
CA PRO A 174 -8.63 -27.71 -9.25
C PRO A 174 -7.66 -28.33 -8.23
N GLY A 175 -8.13 -29.26 -7.44
CA GLY A 175 -7.31 -30.05 -6.51
C GLY A 175 -6.85 -29.35 -5.24
N THR A 176 -7.21 -28.08 -5.01
CA THR A 176 -6.77 -27.29 -3.84
C THR A 176 -7.50 -27.63 -2.54
N ASP A 177 -8.64 -28.33 -2.59
CA ASP A 177 -9.45 -28.72 -1.42
C ASP A 177 -8.72 -29.63 -0.40
N ARG A 178 -7.51 -30.10 -0.72
CA ARG A 178 -6.75 -31.04 0.12
C ARG A 178 -5.63 -30.39 0.92
N GLY A 179 -5.56 -29.07 1.02
CA GLY A 179 -4.56 -28.36 1.85
C GLY A 179 -3.09 -28.59 1.41
N ARG A 180 -2.87 -29.07 0.20
CA ARG A 180 -1.52 -29.17 -0.38
C ARG A 180 -1.12 -27.83 -0.97
N ALA A 181 -0.04 -27.26 -0.47
CA ALA A 181 0.69 -26.20 -1.15
C ALA A 181 1.26 -26.79 -2.46
N GLY A 182 0.46 -26.83 -3.51
CA GLY A 182 0.83 -27.35 -4.82
C GLY A 182 1.61 -26.31 -5.61
N GLY A 183 2.60 -26.76 -6.37
CA GLY A 183 3.19 -25.94 -7.43
C GLY A 183 2.15 -25.76 -8.55
N LEU A 184 2.12 -24.57 -9.13
CA LEU A 184 1.33 -24.29 -10.31
C LEU A 184 2.21 -23.64 -11.38
N THR A 185 1.74 -23.67 -12.59
CA THR A 185 2.34 -22.96 -13.72
C THR A 185 1.36 -21.91 -14.21
N LEU A 186 1.85 -20.69 -14.39
CA LEU A 186 1.07 -19.57 -14.90
C LEU A 186 1.57 -19.18 -16.28
N THR A 187 0.67 -19.13 -17.25
CA THR A 187 0.98 -18.72 -18.62
C THR A 187 0.18 -17.48 -18.99
N ILE A 188 0.88 -16.46 -19.46
CA ILE A 188 0.31 -15.21 -19.98
C ILE A 188 0.90 -15.03 -21.37
N ASP A 189 0.04 -14.95 -22.37
CA ASP A 189 0.44 -14.96 -23.78
C ASP A 189 1.37 -16.16 -24.10
N ASP A 190 2.62 -15.91 -24.40
CA ASP A 190 3.66 -16.89 -24.73
C ASP A 190 4.65 -17.18 -23.59
N ARG A 191 4.49 -16.51 -22.44
CA ARG A 191 5.40 -16.63 -21.28
C ARG A 191 4.81 -17.47 -20.19
N THR A 192 5.66 -18.33 -19.62
CA THR A 192 5.25 -19.28 -18.59
C THR A 192 6.19 -19.19 -17.40
N ALA A 193 5.63 -19.12 -16.19
CA ALA A 193 6.40 -19.13 -14.96
C ALA A 193 5.80 -20.05 -13.91
N GLY A 194 6.67 -20.66 -13.11
CA GLY A 194 6.27 -21.48 -11.96
C GLY A 194 5.92 -20.63 -10.75
N ALA A 195 4.85 -21.01 -10.05
CA ALA A 195 4.43 -20.37 -8.81
C ALA A 195 3.98 -21.41 -7.79
N ARG A 196 3.75 -20.94 -6.58
CA ARG A 196 3.15 -21.72 -5.50
C ARG A 196 1.91 -21.04 -4.97
N ILE A 197 0.94 -21.83 -4.54
CA ILE A 197 -0.23 -21.34 -3.81
C ILE A 197 0.22 -21.01 -2.39
N VAL A 198 -0.01 -19.78 -1.94
CA VAL A 198 0.34 -19.30 -0.60
C VAL A 198 -0.85 -19.42 0.33
N GLU A 199 -2.04 -19.06 -0.18
CA GLU A 199 -3.26 -18.99 0.63
C GLU A 199 -4.49 -19.15 -0.29
N GLN A 200 -5.53 -19.78 0.24
CA GLN A 200 -6.87 -19.76 -0.32
C GLN A 200 -7.75 -18.86 0.52
N THR A 201 -8.41 -17.91 -0.13
CA THR A 201 -9.32 -17.02 0.57
C THR A 201 -10.69 -17.71 0.79
N PRO A 202 -11.48 -17.29 1.80
CA PRO A 202 -12.83 -17.82 2.02
C PRO A 202 -13.78 -17.65 0.82
N TRP A 203 -13.42 -16.81 -0.13
CA TRP A 203 -14.19 -16.52 -1.34
C TRP A 203 -13.81 -17.41 -2.53
N GLY A 204 -12.91 -18.36 -2.33
CA GLY A 204 -12.46 -19.29 -3.37
C GLY A 204 -11.38 -18.74 -4.29
N THR A 205 -10.83 -17.54 -4.05
CA THR A 205 -9.68 -17.01 -4.78
C THR A 205 -8.37 -17.54 -4.15
N HIS A 206 -7.28 -17.56 -4.93
CA HIS A 206 -6.01 -18.08 -4.46
C HIS A 206 -4.93 -16.99 -4.53
N MET A 207 -4.18 -16.82 -3.45
CA MET A 207 -2.93 -16.06 -3.48
C MET A 207 -1.79 -16.95 -3.93
N ILE A 208 -1.02 -16.46 -4.89
CA ILE A 208 0.13 -17.15 -5.47
C ILE A 208 1.40 -16.30 -5.36
N SER A 209 2.55 -16.98 -5.34
CA SER A 209 3.87 -16.32 -5.30
C SER A 209 4.85 -17.07 -6.19
N GLY A 210 5.67 -16.35 -6.94
CA GLY A 210 6.75 -16.88 -7.78
C GLY A 210 8.05 -16.12 -7.58
N VAL A 211 9.15 -16.72 -8.01
CA VAL A 211 10.50 -16.16 -7.96
C VAL A 211 11.18 -16.39 -9.30
N GLY A 212 11.89 -15.41 -9.80
CA GLY A 212 12.50 -15.39 -11.12
C GLY A 212 11.67 -14.63 -12.13
N ASP A 213 11.90 -14.87 -13.41
CA ASP A 213 11.24 -14.16 -14.49
C ASP A 213 9.71 -14.30 -14.40
N PRO A 214 8.98 -13.19 -14.28
CA PRO A 214 7.53 -13.22 -14.20
C PRO A 214 6.91 -13.49 -15.58
N PRO A 215 5.71 -14.08 -15.67
CA PRO A 215 5.07 -14.35 -16.94
C PRO A 215 4.48 -13.12 -17.62
N PHE A 216 4.63 -11.93 -17.04
CA PHE A 216 3.96 -10.68 -17.47
C PHE A 216 4.90 -9.50 -17.76
N ALA A 217 6.22 -9.68 -17.67
CA ALA A 217 7.20 -8.61 -17.90
C ALA A 217 8.09 -8.87 -19.12
#